data_ff762735bd469437517fc0c6565579a1
#
_entry.id   ff762735bd469437517fc0c6565579a1
#
_cell.length_a   1.000
_cell.length_b   1.000
_cell.length_c   1.000
_cell.angle_alpha   90.00
_cell.angle_beta   90.00
_cell.angle_gamma   90.00
#
_symmetry.space_group_name_H-M   'P 1'
#
loop_
_entity.id
_entity.type
_entity.pdbx_description
1 polymer ?
#
loop_
_entity_poly.entity_id
_entity_poly.type
_entity_poly.pdbx_seq_one_letter_code
_entity_poly.pdbx_strand_id
1 'polypeptide(L)'
;MSLVPYVVEQTSRGERSYDIFSRLLNDRIIMLSEEVNDTTASLVVAQLLYLEAQDPDKDIQFYINSPGGSVTAGMAIYDTMQYIKCDVSTICIGMAASMGAFLLSSGAKGKRLALPNAEIMIHQPSAGTQGQITDMAIHLKRLEIVKKRMNRILSENTGKPIEVVTADCEWDNFMTAQEAMEYGLIDKVIDHR
;
A
#
# COMPACT_ATOMS: atom_id res chain seq x y z
N MET A 1 24.40 0.91 0.11
CA MET A 1 23.57 1.27 -1.08
C MET A 1 23.65 0.09 -2.04
N SER A 2 22.53 -0.57 -2.31
CA SER A 2 22.46 -1.56 -3.37
C SER A 2 22.57 -0.85 -4.72
N LEU A 3 23.37 -1.42 -5.64
CA LEU A 3 23.50 -0.90 -7.00
C LEU A 3 22.15 -1.07 -7.72
N VAL A 4 21.55 0.05 -8.13
CA VAL A 4 20.36 0.02 -8.98
C VAL A 4 20.81 -0.23 -10.42
N PRO A 5 20.39 -1.32 -11.09
CA PRO A 5 20.81 -1.62 -12.45
C PRO A 5 20.21 -0.63 -13.46
N TYR A 6 20.96 -0.37 -14.52
CA TYR A 6 20.54 0.45 -15.65
C TYR A 6 20.15 -0.42 -16.84
N VAL A 7 19.12 -0.01 -17.55
CA VAL A 7 18.65 -0.62 -18.80
C VAL A 7 18.86 0.38 -19.94
N VAL A 8 19.44 -0.09 -21.05
CA VAL A 8 19.61 0.72 -22.26
C VAL A 8 18.60 0.23 -23.31
N GLU A 9 17.76 1.12 -23.77
CA GLU A 9 16.81 0.87 -24.85
C GLU A 9 17.24 1.59 -26.13
N GLN A 10 17.22 0.86 -27.25
CA GLN A 10 17.39 1.46 -28.55
C GLN A 10 16.05 1.95 -29.09
N THR A 11 15.97 3.23 -29.40
CA THR A 11 14.80 3.86 -30.00
C THR A 11 15.14 4.42 -31.38
N SER A 12 14.13 4.75 -32.17
CA SER A 12 14.32 5.43 -33.47
C SER A 12 15.03 6.79 -33.37
N ARG A 13 15.18 7.34 -32.14
CA ARG A 13 15.85 8.62 -31.84
C ARG A 13 17.21 8.45 -31.15
N GLY A 14 17.73 7.21 -31.06
CA GLY A 14 18.98 6.87 -30.39
C GLY A 14 18.78 6.04 -29.12
N GLU A 15 19.88 5.84 -28.38
CA GLU A 15 19.89 5.09 -27.13
C GLU A 15 19.37 5.94 -25.97
N ARG A 16 18.55 5.33 -25.11
CA ARG A 16 18.11 5.90 -23.84
C ARG A 16 18.45 4.96 -22.70
N SER A 17 19.09 5.51 -21.68
CA SER A 17 19.41 4.78 -20.45
C SER A 17 18.44 5.16 -19.34
N TYR A 18 17.91 4.15 -18.65
CA TYR A 18 17.03 4.29 -17.49
C TYR A 18 17.58 3.44 -16.35
N ASP A 19 17.43 3.88 -15.11
CA ASP A 19 17.47 2.94 -14.00
C ASP A 19 16.22 2.04 -14.05
N ILE A 20 16.30 0.86 -13.41
CA ILE A 20 15.23 -0.15 -13.53
C ILE A 20 13.87 0.36 -13.01
N PHE A 21 13.84 1.20 -11.97
CA PHE A 21 12.59 1.72 -11.43
C PHE A 21 11.98 2.76 -12.36
N SER A 22 12.79 3.67 -12.91
CA SER A 22 12.33 4.61 -13.94
C SER A 22 11.82 3.90 -15.19
N ARG A 23 12.45 2.76 -15.55
CA ARG A 23 11.97 1.95 -16.67
C ARG A 23 10.60 1.30 -16.39
N LEU A 24 10.43 0.73 -15.19
CA LEU A 24 9.16 0.15 -14.76
C LEU A 24 8.05 1.21 -14.66
N LEU A 25 8.39 2.42 -14.21
CA LEU A 25 7.45 3.54 -14.13
C LEU A 25 6.87 3.90 -15.52
N ASN A 26 7.65 3.78 -16.61
CA ASN A 26 7.14 3.97 -17.96
C ASN A 26 6.05 2.94 -18.34
N ASP A 27 6.07 1.75 -17.71
CA ASP A 27 5.03 0.73 -17.83
C ASP A 27 3.93 0.87 -16.76
N ARG A 28 3.88 2.02 -16.10
CA ARG A 28 2.92 2.37 -15.04
C ARG A 28 3.01 1.49 -13.80
N ILE A 29 4.21 1.01 -13.49
CA ILE A 29 4.51 0.15 -12.34
C ILE A 29 5.20 0.98 -11.27
N ILE A 30 4.62 1.00 -10.07
CA ILE A 30 5.19 1.59 -8.85
C ILE A 30 5.57 0.47 -7.90
N MET A 31 6.74 0.57 -7.25
CA MET A 31 7.23 -0.40 -6.28
C MET A 31 7.32 0.24 -4.89
N LEU A 32 6.66 -0.37 -3.90
CA LEU A 32 6.87 -0.11 -2.47
C LEU A 32 7.52 -1.36 -1.86
N SER A 33 8.86 -1.36 -1.76
CA SER A 33 9.64 -2.54 -1.33
C SER A 33 10.38 -2.32 -0.01
N GLU A 34 9.89 -1.40 0.83
CA GLU A 34 10.49 -1.07 2.11
C GLU A 34 9.43 -0.52 3.09
N GLU A 35 9.87 -0.06 4.25
CA GLU A 35 9.01 0.55 5.26
C GLU A 35 8.31 1.81 4.73
N VAL A 36 7.04 1.98 5.10
CA VAL A 36 6.26 3.20 4.82
C VAL A 36 6.73 4.33 5.75
N ASN A 37 7.36 5.34 5.18
CA ASN A 37 7.84 6.55 5.86
C ASN A 37 7.60 7.78 4.98
N ASP A 38 7.94 8.96 5.47
CA ASP A 38 7.69 10.23 4.75
C ASP A 38 8.39 10.28 3.39
N THR A 39 9.59 9.70 3.28
CA THR A 39 10.35 9.66 2.02
C THR A 39 9.70 8.73 1.01
N THR A 40 9.41 7.49 1.41
CA THR A 40 8.79 6.50 0.52
C THR A 40 7.39 6.93 0.11
N ALA A 41 6.62 7.52 1.03
CA ALA A 41 5.30 8.05 0.71
C ALA A 41 5.36 9.20 -0.30
N SER A 42 6.29 10.15 -0.12
CA SER A 42 6.47 11.25 -1.06
C SER A 42 6.83 10.77 -2.46
N LEU A 43 7.67 9.74 -2.57
CA LEU A 43 8.03 9.12 -3.85
C LEU A 43 6.84 8.44 -4.51
N VAL A 44 6.07 7.65 -3.77
CA VAL A 44 4.87 6.97 -4.30
C VAL A 44 3.82 7.98 -4.74
N VAL A 45 3.53 9.00 -3.92
CA VAL A 45 2.59 10.08 -4.25
C VAL A 45 3.02 10.81 -5.52
N ALA A 46 4.30 11.18 -5.65
CA ALA A 46 4.80 11.84 -6.86
C ALA A 46 4.64 10.96 -8.11
N GLN A 47 4.89 9.66 -8.00
CA GLN A 47 4.72 8.71 -9.11
C GLN A 47 3.24 8.52 -9.49
N LEU A 48 2.33 8.44 -8.52
CA LEU A 48 0.89 8.37 -8.77
C LEU A 48 0.39 9.60 -9.55
N LEU A 49 0.74 10.81 -9.08
CA LEU A 49 0.37 12.07 -9.75
C LEU A 49 1.00 12.20 -11.14
N TYR A 50 2.25 11.78 -11.30
CA TYR A 50 2.93 11.77 -12.59
C TYR A 50 2.22 10.85 -13.60
N LEU A 51 1.87 9.64 -13.18
CA LEU A 51 1.21 8.67 -14.06
C LEU A 51 -0.22 9.08 -14.41
N GLU A 52 -0.97 9.69 -13.49
CA GLU A 52 -2.27 10.27 -13.78
C GLU A 52 -2.15 11.38 -14.85
N ALA A 53 -1.19 12.28 -14.69
CA ALA A 53 -0.96 13.36 -15.66
C ALA A 53 -0.56 12.86 -17.06
N GLN A 54 0.06 11.67 -17.15
CA GLN A 54 0.41 11.05 -18.44
C GLN A 54 -0.81 10.44 -19.16
N ASP A 55 -1.64 9.70 -18.44
CA ASP A 55 -2.83 9.05 -18.99
C ASP A 55 -3.80 8.70 -17.85
N PRO A 56 -4.87 9.47 -17.65
CA PRO A 56 -5.81 9.26 -16.56
C PRO A 56 -6.73 8.05 -16.74
N ASP A 57 -6.79 7.47 -17.94
CA ASP A 57 -7.70 6.37 -18.27
C ASP A 57 -7.05 4.99 -18.14
N LYS A 58 -5.73 4.94 -17.90
CA LYS A 58 -5.00 3.68 -17.72
C LYS A 58 -4.71 3.38 -16.28
N ASP A 59 -4.85 2.10 -15.93
CA ASP A 59 -4.53 1.59 -14.59
C ASP A 59 -3.06 1.83 -14.21
N ILE A 60 -2.84 2.00 -12.91
CA ILE A 60 -1.52 2.01 -12.29
C ILE A 60 -1.34 0.69 -11.54
N GLN A 61 -0.22 0.01 -11.72
CA GLN A 61 0.13 -1.22 -11.01
C GLN A 61 1.02 -0.88 -9.81
N PHE A 62 0.49 -1.06 -8.61
CA PHE A 62 1.19 -0.76 -7.36
C PHE A 62 1.61 -2.05 -6.67
N TYR A 63 2.87 -2.42 -6.81
CA TYR A 63 3.46 -3.60 -6.17
C TYR A 63 3.91 -3.28 -4.76
N ILE A 64 3.51 -4.12 -3.80
CA ILE A 64 3.73 -3.94 -2.37
C ILE A 64 4.49 -5.14 -1.81
N ASN A 65 5.67 -4.86 -1.22
CA ASN A 65 6.46 -5.76 -0.39
C ASN A 65 6.97 -4.96 0.82
N SER A 66 6.11 -4.74 1.81
CA SER A 66 6.35 -3.80 2.89
C SER A 66 5.89 -4.34 4.24
N PRO A 67 6.68 -4.18 5.30
CA PRO A 67 6.28 -4.47 6.66
C PRO A 67 5.28 -3.44 7.23
N GLY A 68 4.91 -2.42 6.48
CA GLY A 68 4.13 -1.29 6.96
C GLY A 68 5.00 -0.13 7.43
N GLY A 69 4.55 0.61 8.43
CA GLY A 69 5.27 1.77 8.98
C GLY A 69 4.36 2.93 9.36
N SER A 70 4.78 4.15 9.09
CA SER A 70 4.09 5.38 9.48
C SER A 70 2.66 5.47 8.93
N VAL A 71 1.69 5.53 9.83
CA VAL A 71 0.27 5.67 9.44
C VAL A 71 0.02 6.98 8.69
N THR A 72 0.63 8.09 9.13
CA THR A 72 0.45 9.39 8.47
C THR A 72 0.99 9.38 7.05
N ALA A 73 2.18 8.80 6.84
CA ALA A 73 2.78 8.64 5.54
C ALA A 73 1.94 7.71 4.64
N GLY A 74 1.45 6.59 5.18
CA GLY A 74 0.58 5.68 4.44
C GLY A 74 -0.78 6.29 4.09
N MET A 75 -1.36 7.14 4.95
CA MET A 75 -2.58 7.87 4.61
C MET A 75 -2.38 8.85 3.46
N ALA A 76 -1.20 9.47 3.31
CA ALA A 76 -0.91 10.30 2.16
C ALA A 76 -0.93 9.50 0.85
N ILE A 77 -0.39 8.27 0.86
CA ILE A 77 -0.48 7.37 -0.29
C ILE A 77 -1.95 7.00 -0.56
N TYR A 78 -2.66 6.54 0.49
CA TYR A 78 -4.07 6.14 0.39
C TYR A 78 -4.95 7.25 -0.19
N ASP A 79 -4.89 8.45 0.40
CA ASP A 79 -5.70 9.57 -0.06
C ASP A 79 -5.37 9.93 -1.52
N THR A 80 -4.10 9.82 -1.94
CA THR A 80 -3.71 10.06 -3.33
C THR A 80 -4.25 8.98 -4.25
N MET A 81 -4.20 7.69 -3.87
CA MET A 81 -4.80 6.59 -4.64
C MET A 81 -6.30 6.80 -4.87
N GLN A 82 -7.02 7.35 -3.87
CA GLN A 82 -8.45 7.64 -3.98
C GLN A 82 -8.74 8.95 -4.73
N TYR A 83 -7.80 9.89 -4.75
CA TYR A 83 -7.96 11.22 -5.34
C TYR A 83 -7.76 11.22 -6.86
N ILE A 84 -6.81 10.44 -7.37
CA ILE A 84 -6.50 10.35 -8.81
C ILE A 84 -7.62 9.63 -9.57
N LYS A 85 -7.71 9.88 -10.88
CA LYS A 85 -8.72 9.26 -11.74
C LYS A 85 -8.39 7.84 -12.16
N CYS A 86 -7.10 7.51 -12.22
CA CYS A 86 -6.66 6.17 -12.58
C CYS A 86 -7.09 5.14 -11.54
N ASP A 87 -7.54 3.97 -11.95
CA ASP A 87 -7.64 2.83 -11.06
C ASP A 87 -6.22 2.38 -10.63
N VAL A 88 -6.04 2.17 -9.35
CA VAL A 88 -4.80 1.62 -8.80
C VAL A 88 -5.00 0.14 -8.51
N SER A 89 -4.39 -0.71 -9.34
CA SER A 89 -4.29 -2.15 -9.07
C SER A 89 -3.18 -2.40 -8.07
N THR A 90 -3.49 -3.02 -6.93
CA THR A 90 -2.51 -3.34 -5.88
C THR A 90 -2.11 -4.81 -5.95
N ILE A 91 -0.81 -5.09 -5.86
CA ILE A 91 -0.28 -6.45 -5.98
C ILE A 91 0.70 -6.73 -4.83
N CYS A 92 0.36 -7.66 -3.95
CA CYS A 92 1.29 -8.11 -2.91
C CYS A 92 2.29 -9.10 -3.46
N ILE A 93 3.58 -8.80 -3.27
CA ILE A 93 4.70 -9.71 -3.53
C ILE A 93 5.50 -9.88 -2.24
N GLY A 94 5.70 -11.10 -1.76
CA GLY A 94 6.38 -11.36 -0.50
C GLY A 94 5.49 -11.04 0.70
N MET A 95 5.45 -9.77 1.15
CA MET A 95 4.70 -9.38 2.35
C MET A 95 3.96 -8.06 2.16
N ALA A 96 2.75 -7.98 2.71
CA ALA A 96 2.06 -6.72 2.97
C ALA A 96 1.54 -6.73 4.41
N ALA A 97 2.27 -6.08 5.32
CA ALA A 97 1.91 -6.06 6.73
C ALA A 97 1.50 -4.66 7.19
N SER A 98 0.58 -4.60 8.18
CA SER A 98 0.18 -3.34 8.84
C SER A 98 -0.27 -2.28 7.81
N MET A 99 0.42 -1.15 7.71
CA MET A 99 0.14 -0.11 6.71
C MET A 99 0.27 -0.64 5.26
N GLY A 100 1.13 -1.65 5.00
CA GLY A 100 1.23 -2.31 3.72
C GLY A 100 -0.05 -3.09 3.35
N ALA A 101 -0.64 -3.82 4.29
CA ALA A 101 -1.92 -4.51 4.11
C ALA A 101 -3.09 -3.53 3.92
N PHE A 102 -3.05 -2.42 4.65
CA PHE A 102 -4.02 -1.35 4.49
C PHE A 102 -4.00 -0.78 3.06
N LEU A 103 -2.82 -0.46 2.54
CA LEU A 103 -2.66 0.03 1.16
C LEU A 103 -3.05 -1.04 0.12
N LEU A 104 -2.69 -2.30 0.36
CA LEU A 104 -3.07 -3.43 -0.50
C LEU A 104 -4.60 -3.53 -0.64
N SER A 105 -5.31 -3.49 0.49
CA SER A 105 -6.78 -3.58 0.52
C SER A 105 -7.47 -2.36 -0.10
N SER A 106 -6.75 -1.25 -0.29
CA SER A 106 -7.26 0.03 -0.77
C SER A 106 -7.15 0.23 -2.28
N GLY A 107 -6.70 -0.77 -3.02
CA GLY A 107 -6.74 -0.79 -4.48
C GLY A 107 -8.16 -0.80 -5.04
N ALA A 108 -8.28 -0.55 -6.33
CA ALA A 108 -9.57 -0.59 -7.04
C ALA A 108 -10.21 -1.98 -6.91
N LYS A 109 -11.52 -2.03 -6.67
CA LYS A 109 -12.27 -3.29 -6.56
C LYS A 109 -12.10 -4.17 -7.78
N GLY A 110 -11.82 -5.47 -7.54
CA GLY A 110 -11.51 -6.44 -8.59
C GLY A 110 -10.05 -6.42 -9.06
N LYS A 111 -9.24 -5.47 -8.56
CA LYS A 111 -7.84 -5.25 -8.96
C LYS A 111 -6.84 -5.32 -7.79
N ARG A 112 -7.27 -5.91 -6.65
CA ARG A 112 -6.42 -6.15 -5.48
C ARG A 112 -5.94 -7.59 -5.52
N LEU A 113 -4.63 -7.77 -5.65
CA LEU A 113 -4.04 -9.05 -6.03
C LEU A 113 -2.93 -9.45 -5.05
N ALA A 114 -2.64 -10.75 -4.97
CA ALA A 114 -1.43 -11.25 -4.32
C ALA A 114 -0.84 -12.44 -5.07
N LEU A 115 0.47 -12.61 -4.98
CA LEU A 115 1.12 -13.84 -5.44
C LEU A 115 0.86 -14.99 -4.44
N PRO A 116 0.93 -16.27 -4.85
CA PRO A 116 0.47 -17.40 -4.04
C PRO A 116 1.17 -17.57 -2.69
N ASN A 117 2.43 -17.16 -2.59
CA ASN A 117 3.24 -17.26 -1.37
C ASN A 117 3.36 -15.93 -0.61
N ALA A 118 2.55 -14.94 -0.95
CA ALA A 118 2.53 -13.68 -0.23
C ALA A 118 1.86 -13.85 1.14
N GLU A 119 2.37 -13.13 2.12
CA GLU A 119 1.84 -13.05 3.48
C GLU A 119 1.22 -11.67 3.71
N ILE A 120 0.02 -11.64 4.26
CA ILE A 120 -0.68 -10.40 4.56
C ILE A 120 -0.96 -10.35 6.06
N MET A 121 -0.69 -9.22 6.72
CA MET A 121 -0.93 -9.07 8.15
C MET A 121 -1.65 -7.77 8.46
N ILE A 122 -2.73 -7.87 9.20
CA ILE A 122 -3.46 -6.73 9.74
C ILE A 122 -3.35 -6.68 11.25
N HIS A 123 -3.27 -5.48 11.81
CA HIS A 123 -3.32 -5.20 13.24
C HIS A 123 -3.68 -3.74 13.52
N GLN A 124 -3.94 -3.41 14.77
CA GLN A 124 -4.17 -2.04 15.19
C GLN A 124 -2.90 -1.19 15.13
N PRO A 125 -3.00 0.15 14.96
CA PRO A 125 -1.85 1.03 15.04
C PRO A 125 -1.14 0.90 16.38
N SER A 126 0.19 0.75 16.36
CA SER A 126 1.04 0.80 17.55
C SER A 126 1.77 2.13 17.61
N ALA A 127 1.92 2.68 18.81
CA ALA A 127 2.73 3.88 19.06
C ALA A 127 3.22 3.92 20.49
N GLY A 128 4.39 4.53 20.67
CA GLY A 128 4.88 4.95 21.96
C GLY A 128 4.65 6.44 22.19
N THR A 129 4.42 6.87 23.44
CA THR A 129 4.38 8.28 23.82
C THR A 129 5.14 8.50 25.10
N GLN A 130 5.79 9.66 25.20
CA GLN A 130 6.54 10.09 26.36
C GLN A 130 6.33 11.59 26.54
N GLY A 131 6.26 12.06 27.80
CA GLY A 131 6.09 13.46 28.11
C GLY A 131 5.15 13.68 29.28
N GLN A 132 4.53 14.85 29.37
CA GLN A 132 3.59 15.20 30.42
C GLN A 132 2.28 14.39 30.25
N ILE A 133 1.60 14.11 31.36
CA ILE A 133 0.34 13.33 31.37
C ILE A 133 -0.69 13.88 30.39
N THR A 134 -0.84 15.21 30.35
CA THR A 134 -1.79 15.89 29.45
C THR A 134 -1.43 15.65 27.99
N ASP A 135 -0.16 15.74 27.62
CA ASP A 135 0.30 15.50 26.26
C ASP A 135 0.08 14.03 25.85
N MET A 136 0.40 13.11 26.76
CA MET A 136 0.14 11.67 26.54
C MET A 136 -1.34 11.38 26.32
N ALA A 137 -2.23 12.02 27.08
CA ALA A 137 -3.69 11.85 26.91
C ALA A 137 -4.17 12.40 25.54
N ILE A 138 -3.62 13.51 25.07
CA ILE A 138 -3.90 14.06 23.73
C ILE A 138 -3.44 13.08 22.63
N HIS A 139 -2.23 12.53 22.77
CA HIS A 139 -1.72 11.54 21.81
C HIS A 139 -2.55 10.27 21.79
N LEU A 140 -2.95 9.72 22.95
CA LEU A 140 -3.80 8.53 23.03
C LEU A 140 -5.15 8.76 22.33
N LYS A 141 -5.80 9.90 22.61
CA LYS A 141 -7.07 10.25 21.96
C LYS A 141 -6.92 10.33 20.43
N ARG A 142 -5.80 10.90 19.95
CA ARG A 142 -5.50 10.93 18.50
C ARG A 142 -5.35 9.52 17.92
N LEU A 143 -4.64 8.63 18.61
CA LEU A 143 -4.46 7.23 18.18
C LEU A 143 -5.77 6.47 18.11
N GLU A 144 -6.68 6.66 19.06
CA GLU A 144 -8.03 6.08 19.02
C GLU A 144 -8.82 6.53 17.79
N ILE A 145 -8.72 7.81 17.43
CA ILE A 145 -9.37 8.35 16.22
C ILE A 145 -8.78 7.70 14.96
N VAL A 146 -7.46 7.54 14.91
CA VAL A 146 -6.76 6.89 13.81
C VAL A 146 -7.17 5.42 13.70
N LYS A 147 -7.14 4.66 14.80
CA LYS A 147 -7.60 3.25 14.86
C LYS A 147 -9.02 3.12 14.29
N LYS A 148 -9.96 3.93 14.77
CA LYS A 148 -11.35 3.90 14.29
C LYS A 148 -11.46 4.19 12.79
N ARG A 149 -10.69 5.16 12.28
CA ARG A 149 -10.65 5.49 10.85
C ARG A 149 -10.14 4.32 10.02
N MET A 150 -9.01 3.73 10.41
CA MET A 150 -8.41 2.59 9.69
C MET A 150 -9.35 1.39 9.67
N ASN A 151 -9.94 1.04 10.82
CA ASN A 151 -10.88 -0.09 10.90
C ASN A 151 -12.11 0.13 10.03
N ARG A 152 -12.64 1.37 9.98
CA ARG A 152 -13.75 1.71 9.09
C ARG A 152 -13.38 1.49 7.63
N ILE A 153 -12.24 2.00 7.19
CA ILE A 153 -11.78 1.84 5.80
C ILE A 153 -11.55 0.36 5.47
N LEU A 154 -10.92 -0.40 6.38
CA LEU A 154 -10.76 -1.85 6.20
C LEU A 154 -12.11 -2.57 6.12
N SER A 155 -13.09 -2.19 6.93
CA SER A 155 -14.46 -2.72 6.87
C SER A 155 -15.11 -2.44 5.51
N GLU A 156 -15.01 -1.21 5.02
CA GLU A 156 -15.52 -0.80 3.71
C GLU A 156 -14.82 -1.58 2.56
N ASN A 157 -13.49 -1.76 2.65
CA ASN A 157 -12.71 -2.46 1.64
C ASN A 157 -12.98 -3.96 1.61
N THR A 158 -13.11 -4.60 2.78
CA THR A 158 -13.30 -6.05 2.91
C THR A 158 -14.76 -6.48 2.82
N GLY A 159 -15.69 -5.57 3.11
CA GLY A 159 -17.13 -5.87 3.25
C GLY A 159 -17.49 -6.55 4.56
N LYS A 160 -16.54 -6.72 5.49
CA LYS A 160 -16.82 -7.29 6.82
C LYS A 160 -17.40 -6.24 7.78
N PRO A 161 -18.26 -6.65 8.73
CA PRO A 161 -18.72 -5.77 9.79
C PRO A 161 -17.57 -5.13 10.56
N ILE A 162 -17.75 -3.86 10.97
CA ILE A 162 -16.72 -3.08 11.68
C ILE A 162 -16.28 -3.75 13.00
N GLU A 163 -17.21 -4.44 13.67
CA GLU A 163 -16.94 -5.15 14.92
C GLU A 163 -16.00 -6.34 14.69
N VAL A 164 -16.17 -7.05 13.56
CA VAL A 164 -15.30 -8.18 13.16
C VAL A 164 -13.91 -7.65 12.85
N VAL A 165 -13.79 -6.62 11.99
CA VAL A 165 -12.49 -6.03 11.65
C VAL A 165 -11.79 -5.47 12.90
N THR A 166 -12.54 -4.87 13.82
CA THR A 166 -11.98 -4.33 15.06
C THR A 166 -11.41 -5.44 15.96
N ALA A 167 -12.09 -6.57 16.07
CA ALA A 167 -11.60 -7.72 16.83
C ALA A 167 -10.39 -8.38 16.16
N ASP A 168 -10.45 -8.55 14.85
CA ASP A 168 -9.40 -9.22 14.06
C ASP A 168 -8.10 -8.38 13.97
N CYS A 169 -8.20 -7.06 14.12
CA CYS A 169 -7.05 -6.15 14.19
C CYS A 169 -6.52 -5.91 15.61
N GLU A 170 -7.08 -6.53 16.64
CA GLU A 170 -6.61 -6.30 18.04
C GLU A 170 -5.20 -6.81 18.26
N TRP A 171 -4.82 -7.89 17.59
CA TRP A 171 -3.49 -8.52 17.62
C TRP A 171 -3.01 -8.74 16.18
N ASP A 172 -1.73 -9.12 16.03
CA ASP A 172 -1.17 -9.49 14.73
C ASP A 172 -1.94 -10.66 14.13
N ASN A 173 -2.61 -10.40 13.02
CA ASN A 173 -3.43 -11.38 12.32
C ASN A 173 -2.80 -11.64 10.93
N PHE A 174 -1.98 -12.70 10.87
CA PHE A 174 -1.30 -13.13 9.67
C PHE A 174 -2.21 -14.02 8.83
N MET A 175 -2.21 -13.79 7.53
CA MET A 175 -2.99 -14.50 6.53
C MET A 175 -2.11 -14.87 5.35
N THR A 176 -2.29 -16.09 4.84
CA THR A 176 -1.85 -16.48 3.50
C THR A 176 -2.60 -15.66 2.44
N ALA A 177 -2.11 -15.65 1.21
CA ALA A 177 -2.81 -14.98 0.10
C ALA A 177 -4.25 -15.49 -0.07
N GLN A 178 -4.48 -16.81 0.11
CA GLN A 178 -5.81 -17.41 0.02
C GLN A 178 -6.74 -16.94 1.14
N GLU A 179 -6.28 -16.94 2.39
CA GLU A 179 -7.03 -16.45 3.54
C GLU A 179 -7.34 -14.95 3.42
N ALA A 180 -6.40 -14.15 2.91
CA ALA A 180 -6.59 -12.72 2.66
C ALA A 180 -7.66 -12.46 1.58
N MET A 181 -7.75 -13.33 0.57
CA MET A 181 -8.81 -13.29 -0.43
C MET A 181 -10.17 -13.64 0.18
N GLU A 182 -10.25 -14.69 0.98
CA GLU A 182 -11.48 -15.08 1.69
C GLU A 182 -11.92 -14.05 2.74
N TYR A 183 -10.94 -13.36 3.33
CA TYR A 183 -11.19 -12.24 4.23
C TYR A 183 -11.74 -11.01 3.48
N GLY A 184 -11.37 -10.81 2.23
CA GLY A 184 -11.77 -9.69 1.39
C GLY A 184 -10.74 -8.55 1.30
N LEU A 185 -9.51 -8.78 1.81
CA LEU A 185 -8.40 -7.82 1.68
C LEU A 185 -7.91 -7.72 0.24
N ILE A 186 -7.99 -8.81 -0.49
CA ILE A 186 -7.69 -8.87 -1.93
C ILE A 186 -8.83 -9.54 -2.70
N ASP A 187 -8.82 -9.40 -4.01
CA ASP A 187 -9.86 -9.93 -4.88
C ASP A 187 -9.44 -11.25 -5.54
N LYS A 188 -8.13 -11.47 -5.72
CA LYS A 188 -7.64 -12.66 -6.43
C LYS A 188 -6.19 -13.00 -6.06
N VAL A 189 -5.90 -14.29 -5.98
CA VAL A 189 -4.53 -14.83 -5.98
C VAL A 189 -4.15 -15.13 -7.43
N ILE A 190 -2.98 -14.66 -7.88
CA ILE A 190 -2.50 -14.81 -9.25
C ILE A 190 -1.13 -15.48 -9.27
N ASP A 191 -0.97 -16.46 -10.12
CA ASP A 191 0.26 -17.24 -10.33
C ASP A 191 0.99 -16.89 -11.63
N HIS A 192 0.31 -16.21 -12.55
CA HIS A 192 0.84 -15.74 -13.83
C HIS A 192 0.44 -14.28 -14.11
N ARG A 193 1.30 -13.60 -14.86
CA ARG A 193 1.08 -12.23 -15.33
C ARG A 193 0.32 -12.20 -16.64
#